data_c046c22107b388b988bfee42fa51dd82
#
_entry.id   c046c22107b388b988bfee42fa51dd82
#
_cell.length_a   1.000
_cell.length_b   1.000
_cell.length_c   1.000
_cell.angle_alpha   90.00
_cell.angle_beta   90.00
_cell.angle_gamma   90.00
#
_symmetry.space_group_name_H-M   'P 1'
#
loop_
_entity.id
_entity.type
_entity.pdbx_description
1 polymer ?
#
loop_
_entity_poly.entity_id
_entity_poly.type
_entity_poly.pdbx_seq_one_letter_code
_entity_poly.pdbx_strand_id
1 'polypeptide(L)'
;MTVRISKPAFNLRDKLTELDFARVPYEKMPPQSIIQRKRYFRTSNLYTSSSNDTDVITGQIRPIFSSSQILIELAVTPYGGNTDTLSSRGRIRRGYGVGTASSGTQIMYNRRMFFRSGSALKAMCGQMVAMDEPHTTDILEYVFQVSVETTSGSSTVEFYADGYGVGAPENVMTIMEIRGNS
;
A
#
# COMPACT_ATOMS: atom_id res chain seq x y z
N MET A 1 10.59 -57.34 -31.28
CA MET A 1 9.58 -56.52 -30.58
C MET A 1 10.24 -55.21 -30.22
N THR A 2 9.88 -54.12 -30.90
CA THR A 2 10.55 -52.79 -30.71
C THR A 2 9.71 -52.00 -29.74
N VAL A 3 10.19 -51.77 -28.53
CA VAL A 3 9.53 -50.90 -27.56
C VAL A 3 9.72 -49.45 -28.03
N ARG A 4 8.65 -48.78 -28.50
CA ARG A 4 8.65 -47.34 -28.75
C ARG A 4 8.51 -46.64 -27.40
N ILE A 5 9.59 -46.11 -26.89
CA ILE A 5 9.55 -45.16 -25.77
C ILE A 5 8.95 -43.84 -26.32
N SER A 6 7.69 -43.60 -25.98
CA SER A 6 7.08 -42.31 -26.28
C SER A 6 7.84 -41.22 -25.50
N LYS A 7 8.15 -40.10 -26.17
CA LYS A 7 8.73 -38.94 -25.49
C LYS A 7 7.82 -38.56 -24.32
N PRO A 8 8.38 -38.29 -23.13
CA PRO A 8 7.55 -37.82 -22.01
C PRO A 8 6.77 -36.58 -22.42
N ALA A 9 5.51 -36.49 -21.98
CA ALA A 9 4.59 -35.41 -22.34
C ALA A 9 5.06 -34.01 -21.88
N PHE A 10 6.16 -33.93 -21.13
CA PHE A 10 6.80 -32.69 -20.69
C PHE A 10 8.33 -32.83 -20.77
N ASN A 11 8.97 -31.73 -21.12
CA ASN A 11 10.42 -31.67 -21.17
C ASN A 11 10.99 -31.47 -19.75
N LEU A 12 11.59 -32.52 -19.20
CA LEU A 12 12.17 -32.52 -17.86
C LEU A 12 13.28 -31.45 -17.74
N ARG A 13 13.99 -31.18 -18.84
CA ARG A 13 15.06 -30.19 -18.89
C ARG A 13 14.53 -28.78 -18.69
N ASP A 14 13.39 -28.46 -19.31
CA ASP A 14 12.75 -27.15 -19.14
C ASP A 14 12.25 -26.96 -17.70
N LYS A 15 11.74 -28.04 -17.08
CA LYS A 15 11.34 -28.04 -15.68
C LYS A 15 12.52 -27.88 -14.71
N LEU A 16 13.66 -28.50 -15.00
CA LEU A 16 14.87 -28.32 -14.20
C LEU A 16 15.42 -26.89 -14.33
N THR A 17 15.37 -26.31 -15.53
CA THR A 17 15.77 -24.92 -15.75
C THR A 17 14.85 -23.93 -14.98
N GLU A 18 13.55 -24.20 -14.92
CA GLU A 18 12.62 -23.42 -14.10
C GLU A 18 12.99 -23.50 -12.61
N LEU A 19 13.44 -24.65 -12.13
CA LEU A 19 13.86 -24.86 -10.74
C LEU A 19 15.23 -24.23 -10.44
N ASP A 20 16.18 -24.32 -11.37
CA ASP A 20 17.53 -23.77 -11.21
C ASP A 20 17.53 -22.24 -11.08
N PHE A 21 16.60 -21.54 -11.74
CA PHE A 21 16.44 -20.09 -11.61
C PHE A 21 15.49 -19.66 -10.49
N ALA A 22 14.90 -20.60 -9.73
CA ALA A 22 13.91 -20.34 -8.70
C ALA A 22 12.79 -19.36 -9.16
N ARG A 23 12.46 -19.37 -10.46
CA ARG A 23 11.48 -18.47 -11.08
C ARG A 23 10.37 -19.28 -11.73
N VAL A 24 9.22 -19.28 -11.11
CA VAL A 24 7.99 -19.72 -11.77
C VAL A 24 7.53 -18.57 -12.67
N PRO A 25 7.37 -18.78 -13.98
CA PRO A 25 6.79 -17.76 -14.84
C PRO A 25 5.45 -17.27 -14.30
N TYR A 26 5.20 -15.97 -14.36
CA TYR A 26 3.97 -15.39 -13.79
C TYR A 26 2.70 -16.00 -14.36
N GLU A 27 2.72 -16.42 -15.63
CA GLU A 27 1.61 -17.08 -16.32
C GLU A 27 1.27 -18.45 -15.72
N LYS A 28 2.23 -19.08 -15.02
CA LYS A 28 2.06 -20.39 -14.38
C LYS A 28 1.71 -20.29 -12.89
N MET A 29 1.73 -19.09 -12.33
CA MET A 29 1.31 -18.90 -10.95
C MET A 29 -0.20 -19.12 -10.82
N PRO A 30 -0.67 -19.77 -9.75
CA PRO A 30 -2.11 -19.88 -9.51
C PRO A 30 -2.79 -18.51 -9.39
N PRO A 31 -4.09 -18.41 -9.68
CA PRO A 31 -4.87 -17.23 -9.30
C PRO A 31 -4.70 -16.90 -7.83
N GLN A 32 -4.77 -15.61 -7.46
CA GLN A 32 -4.54 -15.08 -6.11
C GLN A 32 -3.11 -15.19 -5.59
N SER A 33 -2.14 -15.62 -6.41
CA SER A 33 -0.72 -15.53 -6.05
C SER A 33 -0.27 -14.08 -6.02
N ILE A 34 0.61 -13.74 -5.05
CA ILE A 34 1.29 -12.45 -5.05
C ILE A 34 2.38 -12.48 -6.13
N ILE A 35 2.22 -11.62 -7.15
CA ILE A 35 3.14 -11.53 -8.29
C ILE A 35 4.31 -10.62 -7.97
N GLN A 36 4.04 -9.47 -7.37
CA GLN A 36 5.05 -8.53 -6.92
C GLN A 36 4.60 -7.81 -5.66
N ARG A 37 5.58 -7.37 -4.86
CA ARG A 37 5.38 -6.63 -3.63
C ARG A 37 6.35 -5.48 -3.56
N LYS A 38 5.85 -4.28 -3.24
CA LYS A 38 6.67 -3.08 -3.02
C LYS A 38 6.32 -2.46 -1.68
N ARG A 39 7.32 -1.96 -0.98
CA ARG A 39 7.15 -1.25 0.29
C ARG A 39 7.66 0.17 0.15
N TYR A 40 6.89 1.09 0.66
CA TYR A 40 7.19 2.52 0.65
C TYR A 40 7.14 3.04 2.07
N PHE A 41 8.16 3.76 2.45
CA PHE A 41 8.31 4.34 3.78
C PHE A 41 8.22 5.84 3.68
N ARG A 42 7.76 6.45 4.75
CA ARG A 42 7.88 7.90 4.86
C ARG A 42 9.34 8.26 5.17
N THR A 43 9.91 9.17 4.38
CA THR A 43 11.33 9.55 4.45
C THR A 43 11.58 10.94 5.07
N SER A 44 10.52 11.64 5.47
CA SER A 44 10.61 12.96 6.11
C SER A 44 9.46 13.14 7.10
N ASN A 45 9.66 13.94 8.13
CA ASN A 45 8.60 14.26 9.09
C ASN A 45 7.49 15.08 8.41
N LEU A 46 6.26 14.83 8.81
CA LEU A 46 5.08 15.59 8.36
C LEU A 46 4.30 16.05 9.59
N TYR A 47 3.98 17.32 9.59
CA TYR A 47 3.11 17.96 10.57
C TYR A 47 1.95 18.57 9.81
N THR A 48 0.73 18.21 10.12
CA THR A 48 -0.44 18.79 9.48
C THR A 48 -1.55 19.08 10.46
N SER A 49 -2.10 20.27 10.35
CA SER A 49 -3.37 20.68 10.99
C SER A 49 -4.44 20.97 9.95
N SER A 50 -4.15 20.65 8.69
CA SER A 50 -4.99 20.99 7.55
C SER A 50 -6.29 20.20 7.55
N SER A 51 -7.40 20.89 7.34
CA SER A 51 -8.70 20.27 7.02
C SER A 51 -8.76 19.74 5.58
N ASN A 52 -7.81 20.18 4.73
CA ASN A 52 -7.62 19.62 3.39
C ASN A 52 -6.75 18.38 3.46
N ASP A 53 -6.88 17.53 2.45
CA ASP A 53 -6.07 16.32 2.34
C ASP A 53 -4.58 16.64 2.19
N THR A 54 -3.76 16.00 2.99
CA THR A 54 -2.30 16.11 2.97
C THR A 54 -1.70 14.75 2.66
N ASP A 55 -0.79 14.69 1.69
CA ASP A 55 -0.13 13.45 1.28
C ASP A 55 0.85 12.98 2.35
N VAL A 56 0.71 11.74 2.78
CA VAL A 56 1.55 11.14 3.82
C VAL A 56 2.58 10.19 3.22
N ILE A 57 2.14 9.21 2.44
CA ILE A 57 3.00 8.23 1.78
C ILE A 57 2.50 8.04 0.36
N THR A 58 3.43 8.02 -0.58
CA THR A 58 3.15 7.73 -1.99
C THR A 58 3.95 6.52 -2.43
N GLY A 59 3.33 5.65 -3.23
CA GLY A 59 3.97 4.48 -3.78
C GLY A 59 3.48 4.15 -5.18
N GLN A 60 4.29 3.45 -5.95
CA GLN A 60 4.03 3.16 -7.36
C GLN A 60 4.17 1.68 -7.66
N ILE A 61 3.29 1.18 -8.50
CA ILE A 61 3.35 -0.17 -9.04
C ILE A 61 2.99 -0.15 -10.53
N ARG A 62 3.64 -1.00 -11.32
CA ARG A 62 3.21 -1.30 -12.68
C ARG A 62 2.69 -2.72 -12.68
N PRO A 63 1.38 -2.96 -12.85
CA PRO A 63 0.83 -4.30 -12.93
C PRO A 63 1.39 -5.06 -14.14
N ILE A 64 1.62 -6.36 -13.97
CA ILE A 64 2.08 -7.25 -15.04
C ILE A 64 0.90 -7.68 -15.91
N PHE A 65 -0.28 -7.84 -15.29
CA PHE A 65 -1.50 -8.20 -16.00
C PHE A 65 -2.60 -7.18 -15.77
N SER A 66 -3.37 -6.88 -16.80
CA SER A 66 -4.53 -5.98 -16.70
C SER A 66 -5.67 -6.56 -15.86
N SER A 67 -5.70 -7.88 -15.66
CA SER A 67 -6.66 -8.57 -14.79
C SER A 67 -6.20 -8.65 -13.33
N SER A 68 -5.02 -8.14 -12.99
CA SER A 68 -4.51 -8.17 -11.62
C SER A 68 -5.32 -7.29 -10.69
N GLN A 69 -5.40 -7.75 -9.44
CA GLN A 69 -5.87 -6.96 -8.31
C GLN A 69 -4.66 -6.35 -7.58
N ILE A 70 -4.85 -5.16 -7.03
CA ILE A 70 -3.81 -4.48 -6.25
C ILE A 70 -4.28 -4.39 -4.80
N LEU A 71 -3.57 -5.09 -3.92
CA LEU A 71 -3.77 -4.99 -2.48
C LEU A 71 -2.86 -3.92 -1.91
N ILE A 72 -3.44 -2.96 -1.21
CA ILE A 72 -2.73 -1.88 -0.51
C ILE A 72 -2.91 -2.10 0.99
N GLU A 73 -1.80 -2.31 1.68
CA GLU A 73 -1.75 -2.38 3.14
C GLU A 73 -1.00 -1.16 3.67
N LEU A 74 -1.64 -0.44 4.56
CA LEU A 74 -1.07 0.71 5.23
C LEU A 74 -0.96 0.43 6.72
N ALA A 75 0.24 0.64 7.28
CA ALA A 75 0.48 0.67 8.71
C ALA A 75 1.17 2.00 9.05
N VAL A 76 0.52 2.82 9.85
CA VAL A 76 1.02 4.15 10.24
C VAL A 76 0.85 4.37 11.74
N THR A 77 1.79 5.10 12.30
CA THR A 77 1.76 5.49 13.72
C THR A 77 1.87 7.00 13.82
N PRO A 78 0.77 7.73 13.63
CA PRO A 78 0.76 9.16 13.85
C PRO A 78 0.80 9.50 15.34
N TYR A 79 1.33 10.68 15.61
CA TYR A 79 1.26 11.33 16.91
C TYR A 79 0.25 12.48 16.85
N GLY A 80 -0.52 12.65 17.88
CA GLY A 80 -1.39 13.82 18.02
C GLY A 80 -0.75 14.85 18.94
N GLY A 81 -0.59 16.08 18.45
CA GLY A 81 -0.05 17.21 19.21
C GLY A 81 -1.14 18.07 19.85
N ASN A 82 -0.86 18.46 21.06
CA ASN A 82 -1.29 19.66 21.82
C ASN A 82 -2.74 20.02 22.07
N THR A 83 -3.82 19.26 21.77
CA THR A 83 -5.16 19.73 22.13
C THR A 83 -6.20 18.65 22.45
N ASP A 84 -7.36 19.10 22.95
CA ASP A 84 -8.32 18.28 23.68
C ASP A 84 -9.03 17.21 22.85
N THR A 85 -9.27 17.43 21.59
CA THR A 85 -9.92 16.43 20.74
C THR A 85 -9.42 16.52 19.30
N LEU A 86 -8.81 15.45 18.83
CA LEU A 86 -8.33 15.27 17.48
C LEU A 86 -9.14 14.17 16.80
N SER A 87 -9.71 14.47 15.67
CA SER A 87 -10.27 13.50 14.73
C SER A 87 -9.57 13.68 13.38
N SER A 88 -9.20 12.61 12.72
CA SER A 88 -8.64 12.68 11.39
C SER A 88 -9.29 11.70 10.44
N ARG A 89 -9.37 12.08 9.19
CA ARG A 89 -9.79 11.23 8.09
C ARG A 89 -8.56 10.68 7.41
N GLY A 90 -8.64 9.42 7.00
CA GLY A 90 -7.64 8.78 6.15
C GLY A 90 -8.25 8.37 4.83
N ARG A 91 -7.55 8.52 3.73
CA ARG A 91 -7.98 8.01 2.42
C ARG A 91 -6.82 7.49 1.60
N ILE A 92 -7.14 6.51 0.78
CA ILE A 92 -6.21 5.99 -0.24
C ILE A 92 -6.79 6.40 -1.59
N ARG A 93 -5.96 7.03 -2.41
CA ARG A 93 -6.30 7.41 -3.79
C ARG A 93 -5.35 6.75 -4.77
N ARG A 94 -5.83 6.55 -5.99
CA ARG A 94 -5.07 6.06 -7.13
C ARG A 94 -5.05 7.10 -8.23
N GLY A 95 -3.88 7.31 -8.82
CA GLY A 95 -3.67 8.02 -10.08
C GLY A 95 -3.04 7.13 -11.14
N TYR A 96 -3.14 7.53 -12.39
CA TYR A 96 -2.47 6.92 -13.52
C TYR A 96 -1.24 7.74 -13.88
N GLY A 97 -0.04 7.16 -13.73
CA GLY A 97 1.23 7.87 -13.87
C GLY A 97 1.73 8.52 -12.58
N VAL A 98 2.92 9.07 -12.66
CA VAL A 98 3.64 9.69 -11.54
C VAL A 98 3.05 11.06 -11.21
N GLY A 99 2.84 11.37 -9.93
CA GLY A 99 2.36 12.67 -9.48
C GLY A 99 0.87 12.90 -9.65
N THR A 100 0.08 11.86 -9.93
CA THR A 100 -1.35 12.01 -10.25
C THR A 100 -2.31 11.52 -9.15
N ALA A 101 -1.80 10.79 -8.16
CA ALA A 101 -2.65 10.13 -7.18
C ALA A 101 -3.35 11.10 -6.22
N SER A 102 -2.74 12.25 -5.89
CA SER A 102 -3.29 13.19 -4.90
C SER A 102 -4.68 13.74 -5.28
N SER A 103 -4.97 13.85 -6.57
CA SER A 103 -6.28 14.23 -7.10
C SER A 103 -7.05 13.08 -7.76
N GLY A 104 -6.49 11.87 -7.68
CA GLY A 104 -6.99 10.69 -8.38
C GLY A 104 -8.22 10.06 -7.77
N THR A 105 -8.56 8.87 -8.26
CA THR A 105 -9.73 8.09 -7.82
C THR A 105 -9.58 7.65 -6.36
N GLN A 106 -10.59 7.91 -5.54
CA GLN A 106 -10.61 7.44 -4.17
C GLN A 106 -10.92 5.94 -4.14
N ILE A 107 -9.99 5.15 -3.59
CA ILE A 107 -10.13 3.71 -3.42
C ILE A 107 -10.70 3.36 -2.05
N MET A 108 -10.23 4.05 -1.03
CA MET A 108 -10.70 3.82 0.34
C MET A 108 -10.79 5.14 1.11
N TYR A 109 -11.76 5.21 2.00
CA TYR A 109 -11.98 6.34 2.90
C TYR A 109 -12.34 5.85 4.28
N ASN A 110 -11.64 6.35 5.29
CA ASN A 110 -11.97 6.15 6.70
C ASN A 110 -12.22 7.51 7.36
N ARG A 111 -13.45 7.74 7.79
CA ARG A 111 -13.89 9.02 8.34
C ARG A 111 -13.24 9.35 9.69
N ARG A 112 -12.86 8.33 10.46
CA ARG A 112 -12.24 8.48 11.79
C ARG A 112 -11.10 7.50 11.94
N MET A 113 -10.05 7.73 11.15
CA MET A 113 -8.88 6.86 11.19
C MET A 113 -8.13 6.98 12.52
N PHE A 114 -7.98 8.20 13.00
CA PHE A 114 -7.37 8.48 14.30
C PHE A 114 -8.33 9.35 15.11
N PHE A 115 -8.52 8.95 16.34
CA PHE A 115 -9.33 9.70 17.29
C PHE A 115 -8.59 9.82 18.62
N ARG A 116 -8.59 11.01 19.17
CA ARG A 116 -7.99 11.29 20.44
C ARG A 116 -8.83 12.27 21.24
N SER A 117 -8.92 12.04 22.53
CA SER A 117 -9.46 12.95 23.52
C SER A 117 -8.46 13.12 24.66
N GLY A 118 -8.14 14.37 25.03
CA GLY A 118 -7.24 14.71 26.12
C GLY A 118 -5.91 15.35 25.67
N SER A 119 -5.20 15.98 26.59
CA SER A 119 -4.09 16.93 26.35
C SER A 119 -2.68 16.31 26.25
N ALA A 120 -2.49 15.00 26.44
CA ALA A 120 -1.17 14.38 26.34
C ALA A 120 -0.85 13.90 24.93
N LEU A 121 0.38 14.11 24.45
CA LEU A 121 0.91 13.49 23.23
C LEU A 121 0.74 11.98 23.31
N LYS A 122 0.06 11.39 22.34
CA LYS A 122 -0.12 9.93 22.24
C LYS A 122 0.14 9.45 20.84
N ALA A 123 0.89 8.37 20.75
CA ALA A 123 0.98 7.58 19.52
C ALA A 123 -0.37 6.89 19.28
N MET A 124 -0.78 6.86 18.03
CA MET A 124 -1.98 6.17 17.57
C MET A 124 -1.56 5.17 16.49
N CYS A 125 -2.15 3.99 16.48
CA CYS A 125 -1.95 3.04 15.41
C CYS A 125 -3.09 3.12 14.41
N GLY A 126 -2.77 3.27 13.14
CA GLY A 126 -3.73 3.23 12.05
C GLY A 126 -3.36 2.14 11.05
N GLN A 127 -4.33 1.34 10.70
CA GLN A 127 -4.21 0.36 9.63
C GLN A 127 -5.35 0.55 8.64
N MET A 128 -5.01 0.47 7.37
CA MET A 128 -5.99 0.43 6.28
C MET A 128 -5.57 -0.68 5.31
N VAL A 129 -6.56 -1.42 4.85
CA VAL A 129 -6.37 -2.43 3.80
C VAL A 129 -7.40 -2.15 2.73
N ALA A 130 -6.94 -1.98 1.51
CA ALA A 130 -7.78 -1.73 0.34
C ALA A 130 -7.43 -2.67 -0.79
N MET A 131 -8.45 -3.09 -1.54
CA MET A 131 -8.30 -3.83 -2.77
C MET A 131 -8.77 -2.94 -3.93
N ASP A 132 -8.01 -2.92 -5.01
CA ASP A 132 -8.29 -2.16 -6.22
C ASP A 132 -8.18 -3.05 -7.45
N GLU A 133 -9.01 -2.79 -8.46
CA GLU A 133 -9.04 -3.47 -9.74
C GLU A 133 -8.85 -2.45 -10.87
N PRO A 134 -7.61 -2.05 -11.16
CA PRO A 134 -7.33 -0.94 -12.06
C PRO A 134 -7.52 -1.26 -13.55
N HIS A 135 -7.58 -2.53 -13.93
CA HIS A 135 -7.75 -3.04 -15.31
C HIS A 135 -6.73 -2.47 -16.31
N THR A 136 -5.49 -2.26 -15.90
CA THR A 136 -4.42 -1.69 -16.74
C THR A 136 -3.05 -2.28 -16.38
N THR A 137 -2.11 -2.16 -17.32
CA THR A 137 -0.69 -2.42 -17.10
C THR A 137 0.15 -1.13 -17.07
N ASP A 138 -0.49 0.03 -17.04
CA ASP A 138 0.19 1.32 -16.88
C ASP A 138 0.74 1.49 -15.47
N ILE A 139 1.63 2.47 -15.29
CA ILE A 139 2.11 2.82 -13.96
C ILE A 139 0.95 3.40 -13.17
N LEU A 140 0.70 2.81 -12.01
CA LEU A 140 -0.24 3.28 -11.01
C LEU A 140 0.52 3.92 -9.86
N GLU A 141 0.00 5.05 -9.39
CA GLU A 141 0.45 5.69 -8.17
C GLU A 141 -0.66 5.63 -7.13
N TYR A 142 -0.32 5.21 -5.93
CA TYR A 142 -1.21 5.24 -4.77
C TYR A 142 -0.67 6.21 -3.74
N VAL A 143 -1.56 7.00 -3.18
CA VAL A 143 -1.23 7.93 -2.10
C VAL A 143 -2.15 7.71 -0.91
N PHE A 144 -1.56 7.66 0.27
CA PHE A 144 -2.29 7.80 1.52
C PHE A 144 -2.31 9.27 1.90
N GLN A 145 -3.50 9.78 2.12
CA GLN A 145 -3.78 11.16 2.54
C GLN A 145 -4.45 11.21 3.90
N VAL A 146 -4.17 12.25 4.63
CA VAL A 146 -4.85 12.56 5.89
C VAL A 146 -5.38 13.99 5.87
N SER A 147 -6.53 14.20 6.49
CA SER A 147 -7.03 15.54 6.83
C SER A 147 -7.48 15.57 8.29
N VAL A 148 -7.30 16.70 8.94
CA VAL A 148 -7.59 16.91 10.36
C VAL A 148 -8.98 17.52 10.50
N GLU A 149 -9.82 16.88 11.30
CA GLU A 149 -11.07 17.47 11.78
C GLU A 149 -10.88 17.81 13.26
N THR A 150 -10.76 19.07 13.58
CA THR A 150 -10.72 19.52 14.97
C THR A 150 -12.08 19.96 15.42
N THR A 151 -12.44 19.55 16.61
CA THR A 151 -13.66 20.03 17.28
C THR A 151 -13.36 21.18 18.24
N SER A 152 -12.11 21.40 18.66
CA SER A 152 -11.67 22.54 19.48
C SER A 152 -10.15 22.71 19.47
N GLY A 153 -9.68 23.94 19.34
CA GLY A 153 -8.26 24.32 19.39
C GLY A 153 -7.46 24.01 18.10
N SER A 154 -6.14 24.16 18.14
CA SER A 154 -5.23 23.83 17.05
C SER A 154 -4.64 22.43 17.25
N SER A 155 -5.17 21.45 16.53
CA SER A 155 -4.66 20.07 16.60
C SER A 155 -3.80 19.74 15.39
N THR A 156 -2.67 19.11 15.64
CA THR A 156 -1.78 18.59 14.59
C THR A 156 -1.73 17.09 14.62
N VAL A 157 -1.62 16.49 13.44
CA VAL A 157 -1.23 15.08 13.26
C VAL A 157 0.20 15.08 12.75
N GLU A 158 1.03 14.31 13.38
CA GLU A 158 2.46 14.22 13.10
C GLU A 158 2.82 12.81 12.67
N PHE A 159 3.52 12.69 11.53
CA PHE A 159 4.07 11.44 11.03
C PHE A 159 5.59 11.57 10.97
N TYR A 160 6.31 10.74 11.70
CA TYR A 160 7.76 10.78 11.75
C TYR A 160 8.35 9.79 10.73
N ALA A 161 9.47 10.17 10.12
CA ALA A 161 10.18 9.36 9.13
C ALA A 161 10.88 8.14 9.76
N ASP A 162 11.46 8.36 10.94
CA ASP A 162 12.30 7.42 11.68
C ASP A 162 11.64 6.91 12.97
N GLY A 163 10.35 7.22 13.12
CA GLY A 163 9.67 7.08 14.38
C GLY A 163 10.08 8.18 15.37
N TYR A 164 9.30 8.34 16.42
CA TYR A 164 9.61 9.29 17.50
C TYR A 164 10.56 8.62 18.51
N GLY A 165 11.86 8.81 18.31
CA GLY A 165 12.88 8.18 19.14
C GLY A 165 13.18 6.72 18.79
N VAL A 166 14.05 6.09 19.55
CA VAL A 166 14.54 4.73 19.31
C VAL A 166 13.39 3.73 19.42
N GLY A 167 13.05 3.07 18.30
CA GLY A 167 12.09 1.98 18.26
C GLY A 167 10.64 2.34 17.92
N ALA A 168 10.35 3.56 17.45
CA ALA A 168 9.02 3.87 16.96
C ALA A 168 8.75 3.15 15.62
N PRO A 169 7.53 2.63 15.41
CA PRO A 169 7.20 1.91 14.20
C PRO A 169 7.22 2.83 12.98
N GLU A 170 7.80 2.32 11.90
CA GLU A 170 7.86 3.00 10.61
C GLU A 170 6.46 3.19 10.03
N ASN A 171 6.22 4.34 9.41
CA ASN A 171 5.05 4.56 8.59
C ASN A 171 5.29 3.91 7.22
N VAL A 172 4.54 2.87 6.91
CA VAL A 172 4.74 2.04 5.73
C VAL A 172 3.46 1.82 4.94
N MET A 173 3.59 1.89 3.63
CA MET A 173 2.59 1.43 2.68
C MET A 173 3.18 0.27 1.87
N THR A 174 2.51 -0.86 1.89
CA THR A 174 2.84 -2.03 1.08
C THR A 174 1.82 -2.14 -0.05
N ILE A 175 2.31 -2.24 -1.27
CA ILE A 175 1.50 -2.44 -2.46
C ILE A 175 1.86 -3.79 -3.05
N MET A 176 0.86 -4.65 -3.23
CA MET A 176 1.02 -6.00 -3.76
C MET A 176 0.14 -6.19 -4.99
N GLU A 177 0.73 -6.72 -6.05
CA GLU A 177 -0.03 -7.22 -7.18
C GLU A 177 -0.42 -8.68 -6.94
N ILE A 178 -1.70 -8.95 -7.02
CA ILE A 178 -2.29 -10.27 -6.89
C ILE A 178 -2.80 -10.70 -8.25
N ARG A 179 -2.46 -11.90 -8.67
CA ARG A 179 -2.95 -12.45 -9.93
C ARG A 179 -4.46 -12.59 -9.89
N GLY A 180 -5.13 -11.92 -10.82
CA GLY A 180 -6.57 -12.06 -11.00
C GLY A 180 -6.97 -13.44 -11.54
N ASN A 181 -8.24 -13.72 -11.49
CA ASN A 181 -8.85 -14.87 -12.17
C ASN A 181 -8.95 -14.49 -13.66
N SER A 182 -8.05 -15.03 -14.47
CA SER A 182 -8.11 -14.90 -15.95
C SER A 182 -8.90 -16.04 -16.55
#